data_fbb8f33c863582e87f9f901ea3c50780
#
_entry.id   fbb8f33c863582e87f9f901ea3c50780
#
_cell.length_a   1.000
_cell.length_b   1.000
_cell.length_c   1.000
_cell.angle_alpha   90.00
_cell.angle_beta   90.00
_cell.angle_gamma   90.00
#
_symmetry.space_group_name_H-M   'P 1'
#
loop_
_entity.id
_entity.type
_entity.pdbx_description
1 polymer ?
#
loop_
_entity_poly.entity_id
_entity_poly.type
_entity_poly.pdbx_seq_one_letter_code
_entity_poly.pdbx_strand_id
1 'polypeptide(L)'
;MSDQTFKQSMDLFHKTIAKYFPDRILELDILVAICASFFIRDISQPMALFLLGNPSSGKSTLLEIIKELPVILWRDNLTSAALLSASPNIAPEDQLLHQLEGKVLTIPEFAPLANNAQAKQIMPDFTRLLDGNAFVRHTGNGVIGTTEAQRFNMLGAMVRVSPKLWELVGNMGPRLVFIKLPDRQQSLDQTVTRLTKLSSKRSYTEKLEVARKIVLAFYENIAKYYPDGVTWNKEADDKDTIQKIAKLAVLVT
;
A
#
# COMPACT_ATOMS: atom_id res chain seq x y z
N MET A 1 -10.20 4.10 27.78
CA MET A 1 -10.69 2.81 27.24
C MET A 1 -9.56 1.81 27.41
N SER A 2 -9.83 0.58 27.85
CA SER A 2 -8.77 -0.36 28.26
C SER A 2 -8.15 -1.08 27.05
N ASP A 3 -6.87 -1.49 27.16
CA ASP A 3 -6.16 -2.36 26.18
C ASP A 3 -6.97 -3.58 25.77
N GLN A 4 -7.84 -4.05 26.66
CA GLN A 4 -8.75 -5.17 26.42
C GLN A 4 -9.73 -4.92 25.25
N THR A 5 -10.21 -3.69 25.07
CA THR A 5 -11.15 -3.36 23.99
C THR A 5 -10.45 -3.25 22.64
N PHE A 6 -9.20 -2.76 22.60
CA PHE A 6 -8.40 -2.76 21.38
C PHE A 6 -8.10 -4.19 20.92
N LYS A 7 -7.66 -5.06 21.85
CA LYS A 7 -7.43 -6.48 21.59
C LYS A 7 -8.69 -7.17 21.05
N GLN A 8 -9.86 -6.89 21.62
CA GLN A 8 -11.13 -7.42 21.10
C GLN A 8 -11.43 -6.99 19.67
N SER A 9 -11.11 -5.72 19.32
CA SER A 9 -11.27 -5.22 17.95
C SER A 9 -10.34 -5.93 16.97
N MET A 10 -9.08 -6.16 17.36
CA MET A 10 -8.10 -6.89 16.58
C MET A 10 -8.51 -8.37 16.41
N ASP A 11 -8.96 -9.03 17.47
CA ASP A 11 -9.44 -10.41 17.42
C ASP A 11 -10.66 -10.54 16.50
N LEU A 12 -11.59 -9.59 16.52
CA LEU A 12 -12.74 -9.57 15.62
C LEU A 12 -12.32 -9.38 14.16
N PHE A 13 -11.39 -8.46 13.90
CA PHE A 13 -10.79 -8.26 12.59
C PHE A 13 -10.17 -9.57 12.08
N HIS A 14 -9.26 -10.19 12.83
CA HIS A 14 -8.60 -11.44 12.45
C HIS A 14 -9.61 -12.58 12.24
N LYS A 15 -10.57 -12.76 13.14
CA LYS A 15 -11.61 -13.79 13.03
C LYS A 15 -12.46 -13.61 11.77
N THR A 16 -12.80 -12.37 11.42
CA THR A 16 -13.61 -12.07 10.24
C THR A 16 -12.80 -12.31 8.96
N ILE A 17 -11.55 -11.84 8.91
CA ILE A 17 -10.67 -12.06 7.77
C ILE A 17 -10.38 -13.56 7.59
N ALA A 18 -10.09 -14.30 8.65
CA ALA A 18 -9.86 -15.75 8.61
C ALA A 18 -11.04 -16.51 8.01
N LYS A 19 -12.27 -16.05 8.25
CA LYS A 19 -13.48 -16.67 7.69
C LYS A 19 -13.58 -16.56 6.16
N TYR A 20 -13.17 -15.42 5.60
CA TYR A 20 -13.39 -15.11 4.17
C TYR A 20 -12.12 -15.15 3.34
N PHE A 21 -10.97 -14.86 3.95
CA PHE A 21 -9.65 -14.78 3.33
C PHE A 21 -8.57 -15.43 4.22
N PRO A 22 -8.71 -16.73 4.58
CA PRO A 22 -7.85 -17.37 5.59
C PRO A 22 -6.36 -17.34 5.25
N ASP A 23 -6.02 -17.39 3.96
CA ASP A 23 -4.64 -17.42 3.49
C ASP A 23 -4.03 -16.02 3.33
N ARG A 24 -4.70 -14.95 3.84
CA ARG A 24 -4.34 -13.55 3.56
C ARG A 24 -4.32 -12.65 4.79
N ILE A 25 -4.33 -13.24 5.97
CA ILE A 25 -4.37 -12.50 7.24
C ILE A 25 -3.12 -11.65 7.38
N LEU A 26 -1.94 -12.26 7.20
CA LEU A 26 -0.66 -11.58 7.40
C LEU A 26 -0.44 -10.45 6.40
N GLU A 27 -0.81 -10.66 5.13
CA GLU A 27 -0.70 -9.60 4.12
C GLU A 27 -1.65 -8.43 4.43
N LEU A 28 -2.86 -8.71 4.93
CA LEU A 28 -3.78 -7.66 5.36
C LEU A 28 -3.31 -6.94 6.61
N ASP A 29 -2.72 -7.65 7.58
CA ASP A 29 -2.10 -7.04 8.75
C ASP A 29 -1.01 -6.04 8.33
N ILE A 30 -0.16 -6.41 7.38
CA ILE A 30 0.89 -5.53 6.86
C ILE A 30 0.29 -4.31 6.16
N LEU A 31 -0.72 -4.49 5.30
CA LEU A 31 -1.36 -3.39 4.59
C LEU A 31 -2.05 -2.41 5.56
N VAL A 32 -2.76 -2.94 6.55
CA VAL A 32 -3.40 -2.12 7.59
C VAL A 32 -2.36 -1.43 8.46
N ALA A 33 -1.26 -2.10 8.81
CA ALA A 33 -0.16 -1.50 9.56
C ALA A 33 0.48 -0.33 8.81
N ILE A 34 0.66 -0.44 7.48
CA ILE A 34 1.15 0.69 6.64
C ILE A 34 0.14 1.85 6.69
N CYS A 35 -1.15 1.58 6.62
CA CYS A 35 -2.18 2.62 6.74
C CYS A 35 -2.18 3.25 8.13
N ALA A 36 -1.96 2.45 9.18
CA ALA A 36 -1.94 2.90 10.56
C ALA A 36 -0.61 3.54 10.99
N SER A 37 0.46 3.44 10.20
CA SER A 37 1.78 4.00 10.54
C SER A 37 1.74 5.52 10.77
N PHE A 38 0.76 6.23 10.21
CA PHE A 38 0.57 7.68 10.45
C PHE A 38 0.23 8.02 11.90
N PHE A 39 -0.26 7.06 12.69
CA PHE A 39 -0.45 7.24 14.13
C PHE A 39 0.86 7.13 14.93
N ILE A 40 1.99 6.74 14.32
CA ILE A 40 3.29 6.66 14.98
C ILE A 40 4.03 7.97 14.69
N ARG A 41 4.16 8.85 15.70
CA ARG A 41 4.62 10.24 15.52
C ARG A 41 6.08 10.38 15.13
N ASP A 42 6.94 9.47 15.58
CA ASP A 42 8.39 9.49 15.38
C ASP A 42 8.86 8.73 14.13
N ILE A 43 7.93 8.21 13.32
CA ILE A 43 8.20 7.65 12.00
C ILE A 43 7.77 8.65 10.94
N SER A 44 8.73 9.36 10.35
CA SER A 44 8.50 10.31 9.25
C SER A 44 8.86 9.75 7.88
N GLN A 45 9.70 8.69 7.84
CA GLN A 45 10.19 8.12 6.58
C GLN A 45 9.05 7.48 5.79
N PRO A 46 8.82 7.89 4.53
CA PRO A 46 7.88 7.22 3.65
C PRO A 46 8.24 5.76 3.41
N MET A 47 7.23 4.92 3.28
CA MET A 47 7.38 3.50 2.96
C MET A 47 6.70 3.18 1.64
N ALA A 48 7.33 2.35 0.81
CA ALA A 48 6.72 1.83 -0.41
C ALA A 48 6.73 0.30 -0.39
N LEU A 49 5.54 -0.30 -0.51
CA LEU A 49 5.37 -1.74 -0.52
C LEU A 49 4.60 -2.19 -1.76
N PHE A 50 5.14 -3.22 -2.41
CA PHE A 50 4.56 -3.81 -3.60
C PHE A 50 4.24 -5.29 -3.42
N LEU A 51 2.99 -5.65 -3.72
CA LEU A 51 2.55 -7.03 -3.76
C LEU A 51 2.94 -7.66 -5.10
N LEU A 52 3.76 -8.72 -5.04
CA LEU A 52 4.14 -9.51 -6.20
C LEU A 52 3.35 -10.82 -6.23
N GLY A 53 3.03 -11.29 -7.42
CA GLY A 53 2.40 -12.61 -7.56
C GLY A 53 1.76 -12.80 -8.93
N ASN A 54 1.53 -14.04 -9.29
CA ASN A 54 0.91 -14.41 -10.56
C ASN A 54 -0.48 -13.77 -10.75
N PRO A 55 -1.00 -13.67 -11.97
CA PRO A 55 -2.40 -13.31 -12.20
C PRO A 55 -3.31 -14.16 -11.30
N SER A 56 -4.39 -13.57 -10.79
CA SER A 56 -5.34 -14.24 -9.89
C SER A 56 -4.80 -14.65 -8.51
N SER A 57 -3.59 -14.22 -8.11
CA SER A 57 -3.06 -14.47 -6.76
C SER A 57 -3.79 -13.73 -5.64
N GLY A 58 -4.67 -12.77 -5.98
CA GLY A 58 -5.46 -12.00 -5.00
C GLY A 58 -4.86 -10.64 -4.63
N LYS A 59 -3.82 -10.16 -5.32
CA LYS A 59 -3.21 -8.82 -5.09
C LYS A 59 -4.23 -7.69 -5.10
N SER A 60 -5.00 -7.60 -6.19
CA SER A 60 -6.01 -6.56 -6.36
C SER A 60 -7.11 -6.66 -5.30
N THR A 61 -7.50 -7.89 -4.91
CA THR A 61 -8.45 -8.12 -3.81
C THR A 61 -7.95 -7.54 -2.49
N LEU A 62 -6.67 -7.75 -2.16
CA LEU A 62 -6.08 -7.21 -0.94
C LEU A 62 -6.10 -5.68 -0.92
N LEU A 63 -5.72 -5.04 -2.03
CA LEU A 63 -5.77 -3.59 -2.16
C LEU A 63 -7.23 -3.07 -2.14
N GLU A 64 -8.16 -3.79 -2.77
CA GLU A 64 -9.58 -3.46 -2.75
C GLU A 64 -10.21 -3.52 -1.36
N ILE A 65 -9.71 -4.39 -0.47
CA ILE A 65 -10.20 -4.49 0.92
C ILE A 65 -9.89 -3.22 1.70
N ILE A 66 -8.74 -2.60 1.49
CA ILE A 66 -8.32 -1.38 2.19
C ILE A 66 -8.74 -0.09 1.50
N LYS A 67 -9.33 -0.15 0.31
CA LYS A 67 -9.60 1.00 -0.56
C LYS A 67 -10.43 2.12 0.10
N GLU A 68 -11.33 1.75 0.99
CA GLU A 68 -12.25 2.70 1.64
C GLU A 68 -11.67 3.37 2.90
N LEU A 69 -10.42 3.03 3.29
CA LEU A 69 -9.77 3.71 4.40
C LEU A 69 -9.52 5.19 4.05
N PRO A 70 -9.76 6.12 4.99
CA PRO A 70 -9.69 7.56 4.72
C PRO A 70 -8.31 8.06 4.31
N VAL A 71 -7.27 7.28 4.60
CA VAL A 71 -5.88 7.58 4.22
C VAL A 71 -5.54 7.11 2.81
N ILE A 72 -6.35 6.26 2.17
CA ILE A 72 -6.06 5.74 0.84
C ILE A 72 -6.30 6.81 -0.23
N LEU A 73 -5.27 7.07 -1.01
CA LEU A 73 -5.31 7.86 -2.22
C LEU A 73 -5.18 6.93 -3.42
N TRP A 74 -6.31 6.48 -3.95
CA TRP A 74 -6.35 5.52 -5.04
C TRP A 74 -6.12 6.18 -6.40
N ARG A 75 -5.19 5.63 -7.19
CA ARG A 75 -4.91 6.06 -8.56
C ARG A 75 -4.68 4.85 -9.45
N ASP A 76 -5.48 4.70 -10.48
CA ASP A 76 -5.35 3.57 -11.42
C ASP A 76 -4.18 3.75 -12.38
N ASN A 77 -3.87 5.02 -12.70
CA ASN A 77 -2.74 5.38 -13.57
C ASN A 77 -2.16 6.73 -13.15
N LEU A 78 -0.88 6.91 -13.45
CA LEU A 78 -0.15 8.14 -13.16
C LEU A 78 0.74 8.55 -14.33
N THR A 79 0.79 9.86 -14.55
CA THR A 79 1.77 10.51 -15.44
C THR A 79 2.68 11.44 -14.61
N SER A 80 3.85 11.79 -15.12
CA SER A 80 4.72 12.77 -14.46
C SER A 80 4.04 14.13 -14.30
N ALA A 81 3.20 14.52 -15.25
CA ALA A 81 2.41 15.75 -15.19
C ALA A 81 1.30 15.68 -14.13
N ALA A 82 0.75 14.50 -13.84
CA ALA A 82 -0.22 14.33 -12.77
C ALA A 82 0.43 14.45 -11.38
N LEU A 83 1.71 14.03 -11.25
CA LEU A 83 2.45 14.20 -10.01
C LEU A 83 2.73 15.67 -9.74
N LEU A 84 3.28 16.38 -10.73
CA LEU A 84 3.61 17.78 -10.63
C LEU A 84 3.63 18.44 -12.03
N SER A 85 2.90 19.52 -12.20
CA SER A 85 2.77 20.23 -13.46
C SER A 85 3.00 21.74 -13.30
N ALA A 86 3.72 22.34 -14.23
CA ALA A 86 3.86 23.79 -14.35
C ALA A 86 2.79 24.42 -15.26
N SER A 87 1.77 23.66 -15.64
CA SER A 87 0.67 24.18 -16.45
C SER A 87 -0.17 25.17 -15.64
N PRO A 88 -0.41 26.41 -16.14
CA PRO A 88 -1.25 27.36 -15.43
C PRO A 88 -2.73 26.95 -15.36
N ASN A 89 -3.12 25.91 -16.12
CA ASN A 89 -4.48 25.39 -16.15
C ASN A 89 -4.74 24.29 -15.11
N ILE A 90 -3.72 23.90 -14.34
CA ILE A 90 -3.82 22.88 -13.29
C ILE A 90 -3.57 23.54 -11.96
N ALA A 91 -4.59 23.59 -11.12
CA ALA A 91 -4.44 24.15 -9.79
C ALA A 91 -3.48 23.31 -8.94
N PRO A 92 -2.69 23.90 -8.02
CA PRO A 92 -1.77 23.15 -7.16
C PRO A 92 -2.46 22.02 -6.40
N GLU A 93 -3.65 22.24 -5.89
CA GLU A 93 -4.45 21.25 -5.14
C GLU A 93 -4.87 20.04 -5.97
N ASP A 94 -4.95 20.19 -7.30
CA ASP A 94 -5.26 19.08 -8.22
C ASP A 94 -4.03 18.22 -8.53
N GLN A 95 -2.83 18.69 -8.19
CA GLN A 95 -1.60 17.96 -8.40
C GLN A 95 -1.40 16.93 -7.29
N LEU A 96 -1.04 15.71 -7.67
CA LEU A 96 -0.89 14.60 -6.73
C LEU A 96 0.08 14.92 -5.58
N LEU A 97 1.18 15.62 -5.87
CA LEU A 97 2.18 15.98 -4.86
C LEU A 97 1.56 16.66 -3.63
N HIS A 98 0.64 17.59 -3.86
CA HIS A 98 -0.02 18.34 -2.79
C HIS A 98 -1.12 17.53 -2.05
N GLN A 99 -1.47 16.35 -2.57
CA GLN A 99 -2.44 15.44 -1.97
C GLN A 99 -1.78 14.30 -1.17
N LEU A 100 -0.44 14.19 -1.19
CA LEU A 100 0.26 13.04 -0.60
C LEU A 100 0.32 13.08 0.94
N GLU A 101 0.35 14.27 1.55
CA GLU A 101 0.54 14.40 3.00
C GLU A 101 -0.49 13.58 3.79
N GLY A 102 -0.01 12.69 4.65
CA GLY A 102 -0.85 11.79 5.46
C GLY A 102 -1.61 10.75 4.66
N LYS A 103 -1.22 10.46 3.41
CA LYS A 103 -1.92 9.53 2.53
C LYS A 103 -1.08 8.32 2.15
N VAL A 104 -1.78 7.25 1.79
CA VAL A 104 -1.22 6.05 1.19
C VAL A 104 -1.58 6.04 -0.29
N LEU A 105 -0.64 6.47 -1.13
CA LEU A 105 -0.80 6.39 -2.58
C LEU A 105 -0.89 4.94 -3.01
N THR A 106 -2.06 4.52 -3.49
CA THR A 106 -2.30 3.13 -3.89
C THR A 106 -2.47 3.04 -5.40
N ILE A 107 -1.58 2.26 -6.04
CA ILE A 107 -1.58 2.01 -7.50
C ILE A 107 -1.78 0.50 -7.71
N PRO A 108 -3.01 0.05 -8.03
CA PRO A 108 -3.36 -1.38 -8.09
C PRO A 108 -2.64 -2.14 -9.21
N GLU A 109 -2.26 -1.45 -10.28
CA GLU A 109 -1.42 -1.97 -11.36
C GLU A 109 -0.21 -1.07 -11.60
N PHE A 110 0.92 -1.41 -10.98
CA PHE A 110 2.12 -0.61 -11.09
C PHE A 110 2.95 -0.92 -12.36
N ALA A 111 2.78 -2.09 -12.95
CA ALA A 111 3.57 -2.52 -14.09
C ALA A 111 3.49 -1.57 -15.31
N PRO A 112 2.32 -1.02 -15.71
CA PRO A 112 2.25 -0.05 -16.79
C PRO A 112 3.08 1.20 -16.52
N LEU A 113 3.04 1.73 -15.29
CA LEU A 113 3.83 2.88 -14.88
C LEU A 113 5.34 2.61 -14.97
N ALA A 114 5.76 1.42 -14.52
CA ALA A 114 7.17 1.02 -14.49
C ALA A 114 7.76 0.72 -15.88
N ASN A 115 6.94 0.38 -16.86
CA ASN A 115 7.39 -0.09 -18.18
C ASN A 115 7.26 0.92 -19.30
N ASN A 116 6.54 2.03 -19.10
CA ASN A 116 6.34 3.04 -20.14
C ASN A 116 7.52 4.04 -20.21
N ALA A 117 7.53 4.88 -21.25
CA ALA A 117 8.55 5.92 -21.40
C ALA A 117 8.56 6.94 -20.25
N GLN A 118 7.43 7.13 -19.59
CA GLN A 118 7.26 8.04 -18.46
C GLN A 118 7.93 7.50 -17.17
N ALA A 119 8.19 6.19 -17.08
CA ALA A 119 8.87 5.59 -15.93
C ALA A 119 10.22 6.27 -15.64
N LYS A 120 10.98 6.59 -16.69
CA LYS A 120 12.28 7.27 -16.57
C LYS A 120 12.17 8.69 -15.98
N GLN A 121 11.00 9.31 -16.09
CA GLN A 121 10.75 10.63 -15.52
C GLN A 121 10.16 10.58 -14.13
N ILE A 122 9.17 9.69 -13.91
CA ILE A 122 8.42 9.67 -12.66
C ILE A 122 9.13 8.88 -11.54
N MET A 123 9.93 7.85 -11.88
CA MET A 123 10.62 7.05 -10.88
C MET A 123 11.68 7.83 -10.08
N PRO A 124 12.52 8.69 -10.69
CA PRO A 124 13.42 9.55 -9.94
C PRO A 124 12.67 10.51 -9.00
N ASP A 125 11.50 11.01 -9.42
CA ASP A 125 10.67 11.87 -8.58
C ASP A 125 10.16 11.10 -7.34
N PHE A 126 9.64 9.89 -7.54
CA PHE A 126 9.24 9.03 -6.41
C PHE A 126 10.41 8.65 -5.50
N THR A 127 11.60 8.40 -6.07
CA THR A 127 12.80 8.16 -5.26
C THR A 127 13.04 9.30 -4.29
N ARG A 128 13.04 10.51 -4.81
CA ARG A 128 13.29 11.71 -4.01
C ARG A 128 12.23 11.94 -2.94
N LEU A 129 10.97 11.69 -3.27
CA LEU A 129 9.86 11.77 -2.32
C LEU A 129 9.96 10.68 -1.22
N LEU A 130 10.33 9.46 -1.60
CA LEU A 130 10.52 8.33 -0.67
C LEU A 130 11.77 8.50 0.20
N ASP A 131 12.68 9.41 -0.14
CA ASP A 131 13.77 9.84 0.72
C ASP A 131 13.32 10.76 1.85
N GLY A 132 12.06 11.16 1.85
CA GLY A 132 11.54 12.13 2.81
C GLY A 132 12.12 13.54 2.56
N ASN A 133 12.44 13.87 1.31
CA ASN A 133 12.94 15.17 0.92
C ASN A 133 11.82 16.07 0.34
N ALA A 134 11.99 17.37 0.51
CA ALA A 134 11.21 18.34 -0.24
C ALA A 134 11.39 18.14 -1.75
N PHE A 135 10.35 18.38 -2.51
CA PHE A 135 10.36 18.21 -3.95
C PHE A 135 10.12 19.53 -4.66
N VAL A 136 11.18 20.10 -5.22
CA VAL A 136 11.13 21.35 -5.98
C VAL A 136 11.66 21.13 -7.39
N ARG A 137 10.96 21.61 -8.39
CA ARG A 137 11.33 21.56 -9.79
C ARG A 137 11.36 22.98 -10.39
N HIS A 138 12.47 23.33 -11.03
CA HIS A 138 12.59 24.55 -11.82
C HIS A 138 12.13 24.28 -13.25
N THR A 139 11.24 25.10 -13.75
CA THR A 139 10.66 24.97 -15.09
C THR A 139 10.73 26.34 -15.81
N GLY A 140 10.50 26.35 -17.12
CA GLY A 140 10.39 27.61 -17.88
C GLY A 140 9.28 28.53 -17.39
N ASN A 141 8.27 28.01 -16.70
CA ASN A 141 7.13 28.74 -16.14
C ASN A 141 7.30 29.10 -14.65
N GLY A 142 8.48 28.85 -14.08
CA GLY A 142 8.76 29.13 -12.66
C GLY A 142 9.11 27.90 -11.83
N VAL A 143 9.12 28.11 -10.54
CA VAL A 143 9.44 27.06 -9.55
C VAL A 143 8.13 26.46 -9.05
N ILE A 144 8.05 25.13 -9.07
CA ILE A 144 6.88 24.36 -8.62
C ILE A 144 7.31 23.25 -7.65
N GLY A 145 6.39 22.80 -6.80
CA GLY A 145 6.63 21.73 -5.83
C GLY A 145 6.35 22.15 -4.39
N THR A 146 6.91 21.41 -3.44
CA THR A 146 6.77 21.66 -2.01
C THR A 146 8.13 21.96 -1.39
N THR A 147 8.19 22.92 -0.47
CA THR A 147 9.39 23.24 0.31
C THR A 147 9.56 22.34 1.53
N GLU A 148 8.53 21.58 1.86
CA GLU A 148 8.53 20.64 2.97
C GLU A 148 8.42 19.20 2.47
N ALA A 149 9.06 18.29 3.18
CA ALA A 149 8.95 16.85 2.94
C ALA A 149 7.51 16.40 3.18
N GLN A 150 7.00 15.54 2.29
CA GLN A 150 5.66 14.96 2.44
C GLN A 150 5.77 13.61 3.16
N ARG A 151 5.00 13.45 4.23
CA ARG A 151 4.87 12.17 4.92
C ARG A 151 3.75 11.36 4.26
N PHE A 152 4.11 10.40 3.45
CA PHE A 152 3.15 9.52 2.77
C PHE A 152 3.69 8.09 2.71
N ASN A 153 2.83 7.15 2.34
CA ASN A 153 3.23 5.79 2.00
C ASN A 153 2.75 5.44 0.60
N MET A 154 3.31 4.38 0.04
CA MET A 154 2.95 3.91 -1.30
C MET A 154 2.64 2.42 -1.27
N LEU A 155 1.54 2.02 -1.88
CA LEU A 155 1.17 0.63 -2.09
C LEU A 155 0.96 0.37 -3.58
N GLY A 156 1.41 -0.79 -4.03
CA GLY A 156 1.20 -1.19 -5.41
C GLY A 156 1.11 -2.70 -5.58
N ALA A 157 0.73 -3.12 -6.77
CA ALA A 157 0.77 -4.52 -7.13
C ALA A 157 1.32 -4.71 -8.54
N MET A 158 2.05 -5.81 -8.73
CA MET A 158 2.58 -6.21 -10.02
C MET A 158 2.76 -7.72 -10.09
N VAL A 159 2.87 -8.26 -11.29
CA VAL A 159 3.09 -9.69 -11.48
C VAL A 159 4.53 -10.06 -11.12
N ARG A 160 5.46 -9.28 -11.61
CA ARG A 160 6.91 -9.44 -11.39
C ARG A 160 7.62 -8.11 -11.52
N VAL A 161 8.77 -7.98 -10.91
CA VAL A 161 9.68 -6.87 -11.16
C VAL A 161 10.38 -7.11 -12.50
N SER A 162 10.22 -6.19 -13.45
CA SER A 162 10.92 -6.30 -14.75
C SER A 162 12.40 -5.92 -14.60
N PRO A 163 13.32 -6.44 -15.45
CA PRO A 163 14.72 -6.04 -15.44
C PRO A 163 14.91 -4.51 -15.51
N LYS A 164 14.07 -3.84 -16.30
CA LYS A 164 14.11 -2.39 -16.46
C LYS A 164 13.70 -1.67 -15.17
N LEU A 165 12.70 -2.18 -14.44
CA LEU A 165 12.33 -1.66 -13.14
C LEU A 165 13.45 -1.92 -12.12
N TRP A 166 14.14 -3.07 -12.23
CA TRP A 166 15.30 -3.39 -11.41
C TRP A 166 16.42 -2.36 -11.53
N GLU A 167 16.77 -1.96 -12.74
CA GLU A 167 17.78 -0.93 -12.98
C GLU A 167 17.37 0.40 -12.35
N LEU A 168 16.07 0.75 -12.44
CA LEU A 168 15.55 1.96 -11.82
C LEU A 168 15.57 1.87 -10.29
N VAL A 169 15.11 0.73 -9.74
CA VAL A 169 15.04 0.48 -8.29
C VAL A 169 16.44 0.31 -7.68
N GLY A 170 17.37 -0.29 -8.39
CA GLY A 170 18.77 -0.45 -7.93
C GLY A 170 19.43 0.89 -7.61
N ASN A 171 19.07 1.92 -8.35
CA ASN A 171 19.53 3.30 -8.09
C ASN A 171 18.77 3.97 -6.92
N MET A 172 17.64 3.40 -6.48
CA MET A 172 16.79 3.94 -5.42
C MET A 172 17.18 3.45 -4.02
N GLY A 173 18.05 2.44 -3.92
CA GLY A 173 18.38 1.80 -2.64
C GLY A 173 17.18 1.03 -2.03
N PRO A 174 17.25 0.62 -0.76
CA PRO A 174 16.29 -0.28 -0.11
C PRO A 174 14.98 0.43 0.33
N ARG A 175 14.41 1.29 -0.50
CA ARG A 175 13.19 2.05 -0.17
C ARG A 175 11.92 1.32 -0.55
N LEU A 176 12.05 0.33 -1.45
CA LEU A 176 10.92 -0.46 -1.93
C LEU A 176 10.95 -1.83 -1.27
N VAL A 177 9.86 -2.19 -0.64
CA VAL A 177 9.65 -3.52 -0.07
C VAL A 177 8.75 -4.32 -1.01
N PHE A 178 9.17 -5.52 -1.35
CA PHE A 178 8.40 -6.43 -2.19
C PHE A 178 7.94 -7.62 -1.36
N ILE A 179 6.65 -7.90 -1.37
CA ILE A 179 6.07 -9.08 -0.74
C ILE A 179 5.53 -9.99 -1.83
N LYS A 180 6.11 -11.18 -1.95
CA LYS A 180 5.64 -12.20 -2.87
C LYS A 180 4.47 -12.95 -2.24
N LEU A 181 3.30 -12.85 -2.87
CA LEU A 181 2.17 -13.67 -2.49
C LEU A 181 2.42 -15.12 -2.91
N PRO A 182 2.13 -16.08 -2.02
CA PRO A 182 2.30 -17.49 -2.33
C PRO A 182 1.45 -17.88 -3.54
N ASP A 183 2.05 -18.64 -4.44
CA ASP A 183 1.33 -19.24 -5.55
C ASP A 183 0.31 -20.24 -5.01
N ARG A 184 -0.93 -20.06 -5.35
CA ARG A 184 -1.95 -21.05 -5.04
C ARG A 184 -1.77 -22.25 -5.97
N GLN A 185 -1.04 -23.25 -5.51
CA GLN A 185 -1.09 -24.57 -6.13
C GLN A 185 -2.49 -25.16 -5.86
N GLN A 186 -3.40 -24.93 -6.79
CA GLN A 186 -4.73 -25.54 -6.73
C GLN A 186 -4.74 -26.74 -7.65
N SER A 187 -5.18 -27.90 -7.13
CA SER A 187 -5.52 -29.02 -7.98
C SER A 187 -6.67 -28.62 -8.94
N LEU A 188 -6.78 -29.32 -10.06
CA LEU A 188 -7.89 -29.09 -11.02
C LEU A 188 -9.26 -29.13 -10.30
N ASP A 189 -9.47 -30.08 -9.39
CA ASP A 189 -10.70 -30.21 -8.63
C ASP A 189 -10.96 -29.02 -7.69
N GLN A 190 -9.93 -28.48 -7.07
CA GLN A 190 -10.03 -27.27 -6.24
C GLN A 190 -10.34 -26.06 -7.11
N THR A 191 -9.77 -25.99 -8.32
CA THR A 191 -10.04 -24.93 -9.28
C THR A 191 -11.48 -24.98 -9.78
N VAL A 192 -11.99 -26.18 -10.15
CA VAL A 192 -13.37 -26.39 -10.56
C VAL A 192 -14.34 -26.06 -9.44
N THR A 193 -14.08 -26.55 -8.21
CA THR A 193 -14.91 -26.25 -7.03
C THR A 193 -14.94 -24.74 -6.74
N ARG A 194 -13.84 -24.06 -6.93
CA ARG A 194 -13.75 -22.60 -6.76
C ARG A 194 -14.51 -21.85 -7.84
N LEU A 195 -14.37 -22.25 -9.11
CA LEU A 195 -15.09 -21.66 -10.23
C LEU A 195 -16.60 -21.84 -10.06
N THR A 196 -17.03 -23.02 -9.60
CA THR A 196 -18.45 -23.29 -9.32
C THR A 196 -18.96 -22.44 -8.14
N LYS A 197 -18.13 -22.23 -7.09
CA LYS A 197 -18.46 -21.33 -5.97
C LYS A 197 -18.36 -19.85 -6.34
N LEU A 198 -17.49 -19.46 -7.28
CA LEU A 198 -17.36 -18.11 -7.82
C LEU A 198 -18.46 -17.78 -8.84
N SER A 199 -19.20 -18.76 -9.33
CA SER A 199 -20.33 -18.53 -10.24
C SER A 199 -21.45 -17.67 -9.62
N SER A 200 -21.46 -17.51 -8.29
CA SER A 200 -22.21 -16.45 -7.63
C SER A 200 -21.34 -15.19 -7.43
N LYS A 201 -21.26 -14.31 -8.43
CA LYS A 201 -20.64 -12.94 -8.29
C LYS A 201 -21.08 -12.25 -7.00
N ARG A 202 -22.32 -12.48 -6.59
CA ARG A 202 -22.92 -11.95 -5.37
C ARG A 202 -22.17 -12.39 -4.11
N SER A 203 -21.81 -13.67 -4.01
CA SER A 203 -21.07 -14.18 -2.84
C SER A 203 -19.66 -13.57 -2.70
N TYR A 204 -18.96 -13.26 -3.81
CA TYR A 204 -17.64 -12.64 -3.75
C TYR A 204 -17.71 -11.16 -3.33
N THR A 205 -18.64 -10.41 -3.94
CA THR A 205 -18.86 -9.00 -3.59
C THR A 205 -19.27 -8.84 -2.13
N GLU A 206 -20.18 -9.69 -1.64
CA GLU A 206 -20.59 -9.69 -0.23
C GLU A 206 -19.42 -9.95 0.72
N LYS A 207 -18.53 -10.90 0.40
CA LYS A 207 -17.32 -11.19 1.21
C LYS A 207 -16.36 -10.00 1.21
N LEU A 208 -16.17 -9.37 0.07
CA LEU A 208 -15.31 -8.19 -0.07
C LEU A 208 -15.86 -7.02 0.76
N GLU A 209 -17.16 -6.76 0.70
CA GLU A 209 -17.80 -5.72 1.49
C GLU A 209 -17.69 -5.97 2.99
N VAL A 210 -17.88 -7.21 3.44
CA VAL A 210 -17.70 -7.54 4.87
C VAL A 210 -16.25 -7.29 5.29
N ALA A 211 -15.27 -7.69 4.46
CA ALA A 211 -13.86 -7.45 4.74
C ALA A 211 -13.53 -5.95 4.79
N ARG A 212 -14.05 -5.14 3.86
CA ARG A 212 -13.89 -3.68 3.87
C ARG A 212 -14.44 -3.06 5.15
N LYS A 213 -15.66 -3.41 5.53
CA LYS A 213 -16.32 -2.89 6.73
C LYS A 213 -15.55 -3.22 8.00
N ILE A 214 -15.04 -4.45 8.14
CA ILE A 214 -14.29 -4.82 9.35
C ILE A 214 -12.92 -4.13 9.40
N VAL A 215 -12.24 -3.98 8.26
CA VAL A 215 -10.97 -3.26 8.15
C VAL A 215 -11.18 -1.77 8.49
N LEU A 216 -12.20 -1.14 7.93
CA LEU A 216 -12.55 0.25 8.22
C LEU A 216 -12.85 0.44 9.72
N ALA A 217 -13.72 -0.40 10.29
CA ALA A 217 -14.06 -0.34 11.71
C ALA A 217 -12.83 -0.54 12.61
N PHE A 218 -11.91 -1.45 12.23
CA PHE A 218 -10.67 -1.65 12.97
C PHE A 218 -9.77 -0.42 12.88
N TYR A 219 -9.60 0.17 11.69
CA TYR A 219 -8.83 1.40 11.49
C TYR A 219 -9.40 2.59 12.26
N GLU A 220 -10.71 2.79 12.25
CA GLU A 220 -11.40 3.83 13.02
C GLU A 220 -11.21 3.62 14.53
N ASN A 221 -11.19 2.38 14.99
CA ASN A 221 -10.87 2.07 16.37
C ASN A 221 -9.43 2.46 16.72
N ILE A 222 -8.43 2.20 15.86
CA ILE A 222 -7.06 2.69 16.06
C ILE A 222 -7.06 4.21 16.24
N ALA A 223 -7.70 4.94 15.33
CA ALA A 223 -7.80 6.40 15.40
C ALA A 223 -8.45 6.88 16.71
N LYS A 224 -9.49 6.18 17.16
CA LYS A 224 -10.18 6.49 18.40
C LYS A 224 -9.36 6.19 19.65
N TYR A 225 -8.54 5.12 19.61
CA TYR A 225 -7.68 4.72 20.75
C TYR A 225 -6.45 5.61 20.89
N TYR A 226 -5.91 6.05 19.76
CA TYR A 226 -4.67 6.81 19.68
C TYR A 226 -4.89 8.13 18.95
N PRO A 227 -5.79 9.01 19.44
CA PRO A 227 -6.13 10.28 18.76
C PRO A 227 -4.90 11.18 18.60
N ASP A 228 -4.00 11.14 19.60
CA ASP A 228 -2.75 11.91 19.59
C ASP A 228 -1.58 11.13 19.02
N GLY A 229 -1.83 9.94 18.47
CA GLY A 229 -0.79 9.02 18.01
C GLY A 229 0.02 8.41 19.15
N VAL A 230 1.00 7.60 18.77
CA VAL A 230 1.92 6.91 19.68
C VAL A 230 3.37 7.15 19.27
N THR A 231 4.30 6.86 20.16
CA THR A 231 5.73 6.81 19.85
C THR A 231 6.15 5.35 19.70
N TRP A 232 7.02 5.06 18.75
CA TRP A 232 7.51 3.71 18.50
C TRP A 232 8.36 3.20 19.68
N ASN A 233 7.98 2.06 20.22
CA ASN A 233 8.76 1.38 21.26
C ASN A 233 9.47 0.16 20.65
N LYS A 234 10.73 0.31 20.27
CA LYS A 234 11.55 -0.75 19.66
C LYS A 234 11.79 -1.96 20.56
N GLU A 235 11.73 -1.77 21.88
CA GLU A 235 11.94 -2.86 22.85
C GLU A 235 10.74 -3.80 22.91
N ALA A 236 9.57 -3.32 22.49
CA ALA A 236 8.35 -4.11 22.41
C ALA A 236 8.17 -4.86 21.07
N ASP A 237 9.14 -4.76 20.16
CA ASP A 237 9.05 -5.43 18.85
C ASP A 237 9.00 -6.96 19.01
N ASP A 238 7.97 -7.56 18.41
CA ASP A 238 7.85 -9.01 18.35
C ASP A 238 8.79 -9.59 17.28
N LYS A 239 9.85 -10.26 17.74
CA LYS A 239 10.87 -10.87 16.87
C LYS A 239 10.29 -11.92 15.92
N ASP A 240 9.29 -12.68 16.35
CA ASP A 240 8.65 -13.70 15.51
C ASP A 240 7.87 -13.07 14.35
N THR A 241 7.16 -11.98 14.62
CA THR A 241 6.47 -11.20 13.58
C THR A 241 7.46 -10.58 12.61
N ILE A 242 8.55 -9.98 13.09
CA ILE A 242 9.62 -9.43 12.24
C ILE A 242 10.20 -10.52 11.32
N GLN A 243 10.48 -11.72 11.85
CA GLN A 243 10.99 -12.83 11.05
C GLN A 243 9.99 -13.32 10.00
N LYS A 244 8.69 -13.36 10.32
CA LYS A 244 7.64 -13.72 9.36
C LYS A 244 7.56 -12.70 8.22
N ILE A 245 7.59 -11.41 8.54
CA ILE A 245 7.62 -10.33 7.53
C ILE A 245 8.88 -10.44 6.67
N ALA A 246 10.05 -10.62 7.28
CA ALA A 246 11.30 -10.77 6.57
C ALA A 246 11.32 -11.97 5.60
N LYS A 247 10.66 -13.07 5.95
CA LYS A 247 10.51 -14.25 5.06
C LYS A 247 9.58 -13.98 3.86
N LEU A 248 8.63 -13.05 4.00
CA LEU A 248 7.75 -12.64 2.90
C LEU A 248 8.43 -11.61 1.99
N ALA A 249 9.33 -10.81 2.55
CA ALA A 249 10.08 -9.83 1.78
C ALA A 249 11.00 -10.56 0.79
N VAL A 250 10.81 -10.29 -0.48
CA VAL A 250 11.75 -10.75 -1.50
C VAL A 250 12.94 -9.82 -1.43
N LEU A 251 14.03 -10.32 -0.85
CA LEU A 251 15.31 -9.65 -0.94
C LEU A 251 15.73 -9.66 -2.42
N VAL A 252 15.86 -8.48 -2.91
CA VAL A 252 16.27 -8.22 -4.26
C VAL A 252 17.78 -8.13 -4.23
N THR A 253 18.41 -9.24 -4.56
CA THR A 253 19.86 -9.34 -4.84
C THR A 253 20.10 -9.42 -6.33
#